data_d1b849b12f57477683645e8188dba5cc
#
_entry.id   d1b849b12f57477683645e8188dba5cc
#
_cell.length_a   1.000
_cell.length_b   1.000
_cell.length_c   1.000
_cell.angle_alpha   90.00
_cell.angle_beta   90.00
_cell.angle_gamma   90.00
#
_symmetry.space_group_name_H-M   'P 1'
#
loop_
_entity.id
_entity.type
_entity.pdbx_description
1 polymer ?
#
loop_
_entity_poly.entity_id
_entity_poly.type
_entity_poly.pdbx_seq_one_letter_code
_entity_poly.pdbx_strand_id
1 'polypeptide(L)'
;MISQDKIADISKHLLSIISDVDQKSSAFFKNYHSLDIETKKDDSLVTNADKELEEFIIDKLRIYDSTYNIIGEEQGTHIHNSDFSWIIDPIDATNNFIRGVPIWATLISCMFQNECIASIISAPAMQMQWHAIKNSGAFQMDGNNQIKQLKVSRKSSLAESQVLYGSLDLAINVWGKDNFLNVLEHASRSRGFGDFYGHCLIGEGSAEIMLDADLKIWDIAPFL
;
A
#
# COMPACT_ATOMS: atom_id res chain seq x y z
N MET A 1 15.60 19.88 -8.02
CA MET A 1 14.72 19.90 -6.81
C MET A 1 13.29 20.20 -7.26
N ILE A 2 12.32 19.44 -6.78
CA ILE A 2 10.89 19.69 -7.01
C ILE A 2 10.39 20.82 -6.09
N SER A 3 9.47 21.66 -6.57
CA SER A 3 8.85 22.72 -5.75
C SER A 3 7.76 22.18 -4.83
N GLN A 4 7.54 22.81 -3.69
CA GLN A 4 6.45 22.45 -2.77
C GLN A 4 5.06 22.61 -3.41
N ASP A 5 4.89 23.60 -4.28
CA ASP A 5 3.63 23.82 -5.00
C ASP A 5 3.31 22.61 -5.92
N LYS A 6 4.32 22.05 -6.60
CA LYS A 6 4.13 20.86 -7.45
C LYS A 6 3.77 19.63 -6.62
N ILE A 7 4.40 19.44 -5.45
CA ILE A 7 4.06 18.35 -4.51
C ILE A 7 2.62 18.50 -4.02
N ALA A 8 2.23 19.72 -3.62
CA ALA A 8 0.87 19.99 -3.15
C ALA A 8 -0.18 19.73 -4.23
N ASP A 9 0.10 20.10 -5.47
CA ASP A 9 -0.78 19.88 -6.62
C ASP A 9 -0.96 18.39 -6.92
N ILE A 10 0.12 17.61 -6.94
CA ILE A 10 0.10 16.15 -7.09
C ILE A 10 -0.72 15.51 -5.96
N SER A 11 -0.49 15.92 -4.72
CA SER A 11 -1.22 15.40 -3.56
C SER A 11 -2.70 15.69 -3.62
N LYS A 12 -3.06 16.91 -4.05
CA LYS A 12 -4.46 17.30 -4.24
C LYS A 12 -5.14 16.44 -5.31
N HIS A 13 -4.43 16.12 -6.40
CA HIS A 13 -4.97 15.25 -7.43
C HIS A 13 -5.20 13.83 -6.89
N LEU A 14 -4.23 13.22 -6.19
CA LEU A 14 -4.40 11.91 -5.56
C LEU A 14 -5.62 11.87 -4.64
N LEU A 15 -5.75 12.85 -3.74
CA LEU A 15 -6.89 12.93 -2.84
C LEU A 15 -8.22 13.15 -3.58
N SER A 16 -8.22 13.75 -4.76
CA SER A 16 -9.43 14.00 -5.53
C SER A 16 -9.98 12.77 -6.24
N ILE A 17 -9.11 11.82 -6.62
CA ILE A 17 -9.52 10.63 -7.38
C ILE A 17 -9.91 9.46 -6.48
N ILE A 18 -9.46 9.44 -5.22
CA ILE A 18 -9.55 8.25 -4.37
C ILE A 18 -11.00 7.83 -4.07
N SER A 19 -11.92 8.78 -3.96
CA SER A 19 -13.33 8.47 -3.73
C SER A 19 -13.95 7.67 -4.87
N ASP A 20 -13.60 7.97 -6.11
CA ASP A 20 -14.07 7.22 -7.29
C ASP A 20 -13.43 5.82 -7.32
N VAL A 21 -12.15 5.71 -6.94
CA VAL A 21 -11.42 4.45 -6.82
C VAL A 21 -12.05 3.57 -5.75
N ASP A 22 -12.34 4.13 -4.58
CA ASP A 22 -12.99 3.43 -3.47
C ASP A 22 -14.39 2.92 -3.84
N GLN A 23 -15.14 3.72 -4.57
CA GLN A 23 -16.46 3.32 -5.06
C GLN A 23 -16.37 2.11 -5.98
N LYS A 24 -15.41 2.14 -6.93
CA LYS A 24 -15.22 1.05 -7.91
C LYS A 24 -14.70 -0.22 -7.22
N SER A 25 -13.67 -0.13 -6.38
CA SER A 25 -13.08 -1.26 -5.66
C SER A 25 -14.08 -1.90 -4.69
N SER A 26 -14.86 -1.08 -3.98
CA SER A 26 -15.93 -1.56 -3.10
C SER A 26 -17.06 -2.28 -3.85
N ALA A 27 -17.35 -1.87 -5.10
CA ALA A 27 -18.35 -2.56 -5.91
C ALA A 27 -17.89 -3.97 -6.30
N PHE A 28 -16.61 -4.15 -6.64
CA PHE A 28 -16.01 -5.46 -6.85
C PHE A 28 -16.01 -6.29 -5.56
N PHE A 29 -15.59 -5.71 -4.44
CA PHE A 29 -15.55 -6.42 -3.16
C PHE A 29 -16.93 -6.91 -2.69
N LYS A 30 -18.00 -6.16 -2.92
CA LYS A 30 -19.37 -6.61 -2.62
C LYS A 30 -19.76 -7.86 -3.40
N ASN A 31 -19.15 -8.10 -4.55
CA ASN A 31 -19.41 -9.20 -5.45
C ASN A 31 -18.21 -10.16 -5.58
N TYR A 32 -17.35 -10.25 -4.57
CA TYR A 32 -16.10 -11.01 -4.62
C TYR A 32 -16.30 -12.49 -5.00
N HIS A 33 -17.46 -13.08 -4.74
CA HIS A 33 -17.79 -14.46 -5.12
C HIS A 33 -17.89 -14.69 -6.64
N SER A 34 -18.05 -13.63 -7.42
CA SER A 34 -18.21 -13.70 -8.88
C SER A 34 -16.99 -13.22 -9.66
N LEU A 35 -15.86 -13.05 -9.00
CA LEU A 35 -14.63 -12.62 -9.64
C LEU A 35 -13.99 -13.77 -10.42
N ASP A 36 -13.45 -13.46 -11.57
CA ASP A 36 -12.59 -14.36 -12.32
C ASP A 36 -11.19 -14.32 -11.70
N ILE A 37 -10.74 -15.47 -11.19
CA ILE A 37 -9.45 -15.59 -10.49
C ILE A 37 -8.47 -16.32 -11.39
N GLU A 38 -7.30 -15.72 -11.60
CA GLU A 38 -6.18 -16.30 -12.33
C GLU A 38 -4.97 -16.42 -11.41
N THR A 39 -4.09 -17.40 -11.67
CA THR A 39 -2.80 -17.53 -10.99
C THR A 39 -1.71 -16.98 -11.92
N LYS A 40 -0.91 -16.04 -11.42
CA LYS A 40 0.24 -15.48 -12.14
C LYS A 40 1.39 -16.50 -12.18
N LYS A 41 2.44 -16.21 -12.95
CA LYS A 41 3.61 -17.09 -13.11
C LYS A 41 4.44 -17.28 -11.82
N ASP A 42 4.31 -16.34 -10.91
CA ASP A 42 4.96 -16.34 -9.60
C ASP A 42 4.08 -16.91 -8.48
N ASP A 43 3.01 -17.62 -8.87
CA ASP A 43 2.01 -18.26 -8.00
C ASP A 43 1.13 -17.26 -7.22
N SER A 44 1.27 -15.94 -7.42
CA SER A 44 0.36 -14.94 -6.87
C SER A 44 -0.99 -14.98 -7.59
N LEU A 45 -2.04 -14.47 -6.93
CA LEU A 45 -3.38 -14.41 -7.48
C LEU A 45 -3.69 -13.03 -8.05
N VAL A 46 -4.46 -13.02 -9.13
CA VAL A 46 -4.99 -11.80 -9.74
C VAL A 46 -6.45 -12.04 -10.14
N THR A 47 -7.26 -11.01 -10.09
CA THR A 47 -8.64 -11.06 -10.55
C THR A 47 -8.89 -10.05 -11.67
N ASN A 48 -10.05 -10.19 -12.32
CA ASN A 48 -10.51 -9.16 -13.25
C ASN A 48 -10.70 -7.80 -12.54
N ALA A 49 -11.00 -7.80 -11.23
CA ALA A 49 -11.12 -6.56 -10.45
C ALA A 49 -9.79 -5.81 -10.36
N ASP A 50 -8.67 -6.51 -10.12
CA ASP A 50 -7.32 -5.91 -10.07
C ASP A 50 -7.00 -5.21 -11.40
N LYS A 51 -7.18 -5.92 -12.52
CA LYS A 51 -6.89 -5.41 -13.88
C LYS A 51 -7.75 -4.20 -14.24
N GLU A 52 -9.07 -4.29 -14.01
CA GLU A 52 -10.01 -3.21 -14.33
C GLU A 52 -9.87 -2.00 -13.41
N LEU A 53 -9.49 -2.22 -12.15
CA LEU A 53 -9.26 -1.14 -11.20
C LEU A 53 -7.97 -0.40 -11.53
N GLU A 54 -6.89 -1.12 -11.87
CA GLU A 54 -5.63 -0.49 -12.27
C GLU A 54 -5.80 0.36 -13.53
N GLU A 55 -6.48 -0.16 -14.56
CA GLU A 55 -6.79 0.60 -15.78
C GLU A 55 -7.55 1.90 -15.45
N PHE A 56 -8.56 1.80 -14.59
CA PHE A 56 -9.33 2.95 -14.13
C PHE A 56 -8.47 3.99 -13.39
N ILE A 57 -7.56 3.53 -12.51
CA ILE A 57 -6.63 4.42 -11.80
C ILE A 57 -5.68 5.09 -12.78
N ILE A 58 -5.10 4.35 -13.73
CA ILE A 58 -4.22 4.88 -14.77
C ILE A 58 -4.90 5.98 -15.57
N ASP A 59 -6.15 5.79 -15.97
CA ASP A 59 -6.91 6.80 -16.71
C ASP A 59 -7.11 8.08 -15.90
N LYS A 60 -7.40 7.96 -14.59
CA LYS A 60 -7.52 9.11 -13.69
C LYS A 60 -6.18 9.84 -13.52
N LEU A 61 -5.09 9.11 -13.39
CA LEU A 61 -3.75 9.69 -13.22
C LEU A 61 -3.26 10.40 -14.49
N ARG A 62 -3.56 9.86 -15.68
CA ARG A 62 -3.24 10.46 -16.98
C ARG A 62 -3.94 11.80 -17.22
N ILE A 63 -5.10 12.05 -16.59
CA ILE A 63 -5.78 13.35 -16.64
C ILE A 63 -4.90 14.44 -15.99
N TYR A 64 -4.13 14.10 -14.96
CA TYR A 64 -3.21 15.05 -14.34
C TYR A 64 -2.01 15.37 -15.24
N ASP A 65 -1.30 14.34 -15.68
CA ASP A 65 -0.17 14.46 -16.58
C ASP A 65 0.10 13.11 -17.29
N SER A 66 -0.20 13.03 -18.56
CA SER A 66 -0.04 11.83 -19.37
C SER A 66 1.42 11.47 -19.70
N THR A 67 2.37 12.35 -19.37
CA THR A 67 3.81 12.14 -19.61
C THR A 67 4.53 11.45 -18.47
N TYR A 68 3.89 11.27 -17.31
CA TYR A 68 4.51 10.55 -16.20
C TYR A 68 4.63 9.06 -16.52
N ASN A 69 5.71 8.45 -16.06
CA ASN A 69 5.84 7.00 -16.11
C ASN A 69 4.76 6.37 -15.22
N ILE A 70 4.37 5.16 -15.56
CA ILE A 70 3.46 4.35 -14.75
C ILE A 70 4.12 3.01 -14.50
N ILE A 71 4.12 2.56 -13.26
CA ILE A 71 4.58 1.25 -12.84
C ILE A 71 3.43 0.66 -12.03
N GLY A 72 2.72 -0.27 -12.64
CA GLY A 72 1.59 -0.95 -12.04
C GLY A 72 1.86 -2.42 -11.84
N GLU A 73 1.17 -3.02 -10.91
CA GLU A 73 1.29 -4.46 -10.64
C GLU A 73 0.77 -5.30 -11.81
N GLU A 74 -0.36 -4.90 -12.42
CA GLU A 74 -1.09 -5.72 -13.38
C GLU A 74 -0.82 -5.33 -14.83
N GLN A 75 -0.78 -4.03 -15.13
CA GLN A 75 -0.56 -3.50 -16.49
C GLN A 75 0.93 -3.33 -16.81
N GLY A 76 1.80 -3.56 -15.81
CA GLY A 76 3.24 -3.45 -15.96
C GLY A 76 3.73 -2.00 -16.05
N THR A 77 4.81 -1.80 -16.81
CA THR A 77 5.54 -0.53 -16.82
C THR A 77 5.35 0.21 -18.15
N HIS A 78 4.92 1.47 -18.07
CA HIS A 78 4.81 2.41 -19.18
C HIS A 78 5.79 3.56 -18.98
N ILE A 79 6.91 3.57 -19.72
CA ILE A 79 7.98 4.55 -19.59
C ILE A 79 7.83 5.66 -20.63
N HIS A 80 7.79 6.90 -20.16
CA HIS A 80 7.72 8.13 -20.96
C HIS A 80 8.95 9.03 -20.80
N ASN A 81 10.05 8.50 -20.22
CA ASN A 81 11.28 9.26 -19.89
C ASN A 81 11.03 10.48 -18.99
N SER A 82 10.07 10.39 -18.10
CA SER A 82 9.76 11.40 -17.09
C SER A 82 10.59 11.18 -15.82
N ASP A 83 10.95 12.26 -15.13
CA ASP A 83 11.47 12.17 -13.75
C ASP A 83 10.37 11.75 -12.75
N PHE A 84 9.11 11.82 -13.14
CA PHE A 84 7.97 11.43 -12.32
C PHE A 84 7.47 10.04 -12.71
N SER A 85 7.07 9.27 -11.71
CA SER A 85 6.45 7.96 -11.89
C SER A 85 5.29 7.77 -10.92
N TRP A 86 4.16 7.32 -11.44
CA TRP A 86 3.10 6.76 -10.62
C TRP A 86 3.39 5.29 -10.35
N ILE A 87 3.29 4.88 -9.10
CA ILE A 87 3.40 3.48 -8.67
C ILE A 87 2.03 3.07 -8.16
N ILE A 88 1.51 1.94 -8.64
CA ILE A 88 0.13 1.52 -8.39
C ILE A 88 0.09 0.06 -7.99
N ASP A 89 -0.57 -0.23 -6.87
CA ASP A 89 -1.13 -1.52 -6.54
C ASP A 89 -2.65 -1.34 -6.45
N PRO A 90 -3.41 -1.93 -7.36
CA PRO A 90 -4.86 -1.75 -7.37
C PRO A 90 -5.54 -2.40 -6.18
N ILE A 91 -5.10 -3.60 -5.76
CA ILE A 91 -5.68 -4.36 -4.64
C ILE A 91 -4.58 -5.10 -3.90
N ASP A 92 -3.87 -4.40 -3.01
CA ASP A 92 -2.97 -5.05 -2.06
C ASP A 92 -3.76 -6.00 -1.15
N ALA A 93 -3.19 -7.15 -0.86
CA ALA A 93 -3.83 -8.28 -0.19
C ALA A 93 -4.97 -8.93 -1.02
N THR A 94 -4.74 -9.21 -2.31
CA THR A 94 -5.68 -9.90 -3.22
C THR A 94 -6.22 -11.20 -2.60
N ASN A 95 -5.40 -11.94 -1.86
CA ASN A 95 -5.81 -13.14 -1.14
C ASN A 95 -6.92 -12.89 -0.11
N ASN A 96 -6.92 -11.76 0.57
CA ASN A 96 -7.98 -11.35 1.48
C ASN A 96 -9.22 -10.94 0.69
N PHE A 97 -9.02 -10.15 -0.37
CA PHE A 97 -10.09 -9.66 -1.23
C PHE A 97 -10.98 -10.78 -1.76
N ILE A 98 -10.39 -11.81 -2.39
CA ILE A 98 -11.14 -12.93 -2.96
C ILE A 98 -11.81 -13.85 -1.92
N ARG A 99 -11.44 -13.73 -0.64
CA ARG A 99 -12.05 -14.45 0.48
C ARG A 99 -13.08 -13.64 1.26
N GLY A 100 -13.35 -12.40 0.84
CA GLY A 100 -14.27 -11.50 1.55
C GLY A 100 -13.72 -11.00 2.88
N VAL A 101 -12.41 -11.08 3.11
CA VAL A 101 -11.75 -10.52 4.29
C VAL A 101 -11.56 -9.02 4.05
N PRO A 102 -12.06 -8.12 4.92
CA PRO A 102 -12.10 -6.68 4.65
C PRO A 102 -10.76 -5.96 4.85
N ILE A 103 -9.64 -6.68 4.90
CA ILE A 103 -8.29 -6.14 5.07
C ILE A 103 -7.59 -6.20 3.71
N TRP A 104 -7.82 -5.20 2.90
CA TRP A 104 -7.23 -4.97 1.59
C TRP A 104 -7.24 -3.47 1.31
N ALA A 105 -6.38 -3.00 0.42
CA ALA A 105 -6.28 -1.59 0.08
C ALA A 105 -5.87 -1.35 -1.37
N THR A 106 -6.15 -0.15 -1.87
CA THR A 106 -5.52 0.40 -3.07
C THR A 106 -4.36 1.28 -2.64
N LEU A 107 -3.19 1.11 -3.26
CA LEU A 107 -1.97 1.83 -2.99
C LEU A 107 -1.57 2.66 -4.23
N ILE A 108 -1.39 3.97 -4.05
CA ILE A 108 -0.95 4.85 -5.14
C ILE A 108 0.13 5.78 -4.61
N SER A 109 1.26 5.85 -5.31
CA SER A 109 2.37 6.74 -4.96
C SER A 109 2.83 7.54 -6.16
N CYS A 110 3.31 8.75 -5.94
CA CYS A 110 4.04 9.53 -6.91
C CYS A 110 5.51 9.60 -6.49
N MET A 111 6.37 9.09 -7.34
CA MET A 111 7.82 9.21 -7.20
C MET A 111 8.34 10.37 -8.05
N PHE A 112 9.28 11.13 -7.51
CA PHE A 112 10.12 12.04 -8.27
C PHE A 112 11.55 11.49 -8.23
N GLN A 113 12.03 11.02 -9.38
CA GLN A 113 13.26 10.22 -9.46
C GLN A 113 13.15 8.97 -8.54
N ASN A 114 13.94 8.90 -7.49
CA ASN A 114 13.94 7.75 -6.56
C ASN A 114 13.30 8.09 -5.19
N GLU A 115 12.54 9.17 -5.09
CA GLU A 115 11.97 9.63 -3.83
C GLU A 115 10.44 9.68 -3.90
N CYS A 116 9.76 9.08 -2.94
CA CYS A 116 8.31 9.22 -2.82
C CYS A 116 7.97 10.64 -2.35
N ILE A 117 7.15 11.35 -3.12
CA ILE A 117 6.76 12.72 -2.84
C ILE A 117 5.33 12.87 -2.36
N ALA A 118 4.48 11.92 -2.71
CA ALA A 118 3.12 11.84 -2.23
C ALA A 118 2.63 10.40 -2.36
N SER A 119 1.87 9.92 -1.38
CA SER A 119 1.24 8.61 -1.42
C SER A 119 -0.13 8.61 -0.77
N ILE A 120 -0.97 7.67 -1.20
CA ILE A 120 -2.24 7.36 -0.57
C ILE A 120 -2.45 5.86 -0.53
N ILE A 121 -2.99 5.39 0.59
CA ILE A 121 -3.41 4.01 0.83
C ILE A 121 -4.88 4.11 1.23
N SER A 122 -5.77 3.47 0.50
CA SER A 122 -7.19 3.47 0.83
C SER A 122 -7.72 2.07 1.04
N ALA A 123 -8.26 1.83 2.24
CA ALA A 123 -8.90 0.58 2.66
C ALA A 123 -10.40 0.81 2.90
N PRO A 124 -11.23 0.91 1.84
CA PRO A 124 -12.62 1.34 1.97
C PRO A 124 -13.48 0.36 2.76
N ALA A 125 -13.17 -0.94 2.74
CA ALA A 125 -13.85 -1.93 3.56
C ALA A 125 -13.60 -1.76 5.05
N MET A 126 -12.47 -1.15 5.44
CA MET A 126 -12.13 -0.77 6.81
C MET A 126 -12.57 0.65 7.14
N GLN A 127 -13.02 1.43 6.15
CA GLN A 127 -13.32 2.86 6.28
C GLN A 127 -12.10 3.67 6.76
N MET A 128 -10.93 3.37 6.23
CA MET A 128 -9.67 3.99 6.61
C MET A 128 -8.86 4.40 5.39
N GLN A 129 -8.20 5.54 5.51
CA GLN A 129 -7.23 6.02 4.53
C GLN A 129 -5.98 6.50 5.23
N TRP A 130 -4.84 6.31 4.58
CA TRP A 130 -3.56 6.90 4.98
C TRP A 130 -2.98 7.65 3.79
N HIS A 131 -2.40 8.80 4.06
CA HIS A 131 -1.68 9.54 3.03
C HIS A 131 -0.45 10.21 3.62
N ALA A 132 0.56 10.35 2.80
CA ALA A 132 1.77 11.07 3.15
C ALA A 132 2.16 12.04 2.05
N ILE A 133 2.70 13.18 2.46
CA ILE A 133 3.13 14.26 1.59
C ILE A 133 4.50 14.71 2.05
N LYS A 134 5.48 14.69 1.15
CA LYS A 134 6.85 15.08 1.44
C LYS A 134 6.90 16.45 2.09
N ASN A 135 7.61 16.56 3.22
CA ASN A 135 7.74 17.75 4.07
C ASN A 135 6.46 18.22 4.78
N SER A 136 5.34 17.49 4.66
CA SER A 136 4.08 17.83 5.34
C SER A 136 3.71 16.79 6.40
N GLY A 137 4.23 15.57 6.28
CA GLY A 137 3.99 14.46 7.21
C GLY A 137 3.02 13.42 6.67
N ALA A 138 2.72 12.44 7.51
CA ALA A 138 1.78 11.37 7.23
C ALA A 138 0.52 11.52 8.10
N PHE A 139 -0.62 11.12 7.55
CA PHE A 139 -1.93 11.30 8.15
C PHE A 139 -2.80 10.06 7.92
N GLN A 140 -3.70 9.82 8.86
CA GLN A 140 -4.78 8.83 8.75
C GLN A 140 -6.12 9.54 8.78
N MET A 141 -7.06 9.10 7.97
CA MET A 141 -8.46 9.51 8.00
C MET A 141 -9.34 8.30 8.30
N ASP A 142 -10.27 8.44 9.24
CA ASP A 142 -11.24 7.40 9.59
C ASP A 142 -12.59 7.59 8.86
N GLY A 143 -13.50 6.62 9.04
CA GLY A 143 -14.85 6.65 8.45
C GLY A 143 -15.75 7.82 8.87
N ASN A 144 -15.34 8.61 9.87
CA ASN A 144 -16.01 9.84 10.29
C ASN A 144 -15.34 11.08 9.70
N ASN A 145 -14.40 10.90 8.75
CA ASN A 145 -13.58 11.95 8.16
C ASN A 145 -12.70 12.70 9.19
N GLN A 146 -12.37 12.06 10.32
CA GLN A 146 -11.44 12.63 11.27
C GLN A 146 -10.02 12.36 10.82
N ILE A 147 -9.21 13.42 10.70
CA ILE A 147 -7.82 13.34 10.25
C ILE A 147 -6.91 13.41 11.47
N LYS A 148 -6.00 12.44 11.57
CA LYS A 148 -4.97 12.36 12.61
C LYS A 148 -3.59 12.37 11.96
N GLN A 149 -2.70 13.24 12.42
CA GLN A 149 -1.29 13.19 12.03
C GLN A 149 -0.62 11.98 12.69
N LEU A 150 0.12 11.21 11.90
CA LEU A 150 0.80 10.00 12.35
C LEU A 150 2.15 10.31 12.98
N LYS A 151 2.53 9.47 13.93
CA LYS A 151 3.85 9.46 14.55
C LYS A 151 4.21 8.03 14.91
N VAL A 152 5.39 7.61 14.51
CA VAL A 152 5.94 6.30 14.89
C VAL A 152 6.12 6.19 16.40
N SER A 153 6.18 4.95 16.89
CA SER A 153 6.48 4.63 18.29
C SER A 153 7.84 5.20 18.72
N ARG A 154 8.01 5.39 20.01
CA ARG A 154 9.28 5.82 20.64
C ARG A 154 10.05 4.67 21.28
N LYS A 155 9.54 3.44 21.23
CA LYS A 155 10.25 2.28 21.73
C LYS A 155 11.49 2.02 20.89
N SER A 156 12.58 1.62 21.52
CA SER A 156 13.90 1.50 20.88
C SER A 156 14.57 0.15 21.13
N SER A 157 13.90 -0.77 21.81
CA SER A 157 14.42 -2.12 22.04
C SER A 157 13.47 -3.19 21.53
N LEU A 158 14.01 -4.32 21.03
CA LEU A 158 13.21 -5.44 20.56
C LEU A 158 12.33 -6.01 21.71
N ALA A 159 12.84 -6.05 22.91
CA ALA A 159 12.12 -6.56 24.08
C ALA A 159 10.85 -5.75 24.44
N GLU A 160 10.75 -4.50 23.98
CA GLU A 160 9.56 -3.65 24.15
C GLU A 160 8.69 -3.62 22.92
N SER A 161 9.19 -4.14 21.79
CA SER A 161 8.56 -4.00 20.48
C SER A 161 7.41 -4.98 20.27
N GLN A 162 6.38 -4.52 19.58
CA GLN A 162 5.47 -5.38 18.85
C GLN A 162 6.03 -5.61 17.44
N VAL A 163 6.25 -6.87 17.09
CA VAL A 163 6.70 -7.30 15.76
C VAL A 163 5.50 -7.78 14.97
N LEU A 164 5.33 -7.25 13.78
CA LEU A 164 4.36 -7.70 12.81
C LEU A 164 5.07 -8.50 11.71
N TYR A 165 4.36 -9.42 11.09
CA TYR A 165 4.88 -10.18 9.95
C TYR A 165 3.77 -10.49 8.95
N GLY A 166 4.15 -10.59 7.68
CA GLY A 166 3.29 -11.01 6.59
C GLY A 166 3.18 -12.53 6.48
N SER A 167 3.58 -13.11 5.35
CA SER A 167 3.56 -14.56 5.15
C SER A 167 4.63 -15.26 5.97
N LEU A 168 4.21 -16.23 6.80
CA LEU A 168 5.12 -17.05 7.61
C LEU A 168 6.06 -17.87 6.73
N ASP A 169 5.54 -18.45 5.66
CA ASP A 169 6.31 -19.33 4.77
C ASP A 169 7.38 -18.53 4.02
N LEU A 170 7.03 -17.32 3.52
CA LEU A 170 7.99 -16.44 2.86
C LEU A 170 9.06 -15.96 3.85
N ALA A 171 8.67 -15.58 5.06
CA ALA A 171 9.61 -15.15 6.10
C ALA A 171 10.63 -16.26 6.43
N ILE A 172 10.17 -17.50 6.61
CA ILE A 172 11.03 -18.64 6.87
C ILE A 172 11.96 -18.93 5.68
N ASN A 173 11.46 -18.83 4.46
CA ASN A 173 12.25 -19.07 3.25
C ASN A 173 13.33 -18.02 3.05
N VAL A 174 13.05 -16.75 3.33
CA VAL A 174 13.99 -15.64 3.11
C VAL A 174 15.01 -15.52 4.23
N TRP A 175 14.57 -15.58 5.49
CA TRP A 175 15.46 -15.32 6.64
C TRP A 175 15.90 -16.57 7.39
N GLY A 176 15.32 -17.74 7.09
CA GLY A 176 15.53 -18.97 7.83
C GLY A 176 14.69 -19.03 9.11
N LYS A 177 14.18 -20.22 9.41
CA LYS A 177 13.28 -20.45 10.54
C LYS A 177 13.84 -19.96 11.88
N ASP A 178 15.08 -20.31 12.19
CA ASP A 178 15.67 -20.01 13.49
C ASP A 178 15.90 -18.50 13.69
N ASN A 179 16.34 -17.79 12.64
CA ASN A 179 16.52 -16.36 12.70
C ASN A 179 15.17 -15.64 12.88
N PHE A 180 14.17 -16.03 12.11
CA PHE A 180 12.83 -15.45 12.19
C PHE A 180 12.22 -15.68 13.58
N LEU A 181 12.22 -16.91 14.09
CA LEU A 181 11.69 -17.23 15.40
C LEU A 181 12.45 -16.53 16.52
N ASN A 182 13.78 -16.41 16.41
CA ASN A 182 14.58 -15.68 17.39
C ASN A 182 14.15 -14.21 17.53
N VAL A 183 13.79 -13.53 16.45
CA VAL A 183 13.25 -12.17 16.53
C VAL A 183 11.92 -12.15 17.25
N LEU A 184 11.00 -13.08 16.94
CA LEU A 184 9.68 -13.13 17.54
C LEU A 184 9.73 -13.50 19.03
N GLU A 185 10.63 -14.38 19.44
CA GLU A 185 10.81 -14.81 20.84
C GLU A 185 11.35 -13.71 21.75
N HIS A 186 12.18 -12.81 21.19
CA HIS A 186 12.75 -11.68 21.95
C HIS A 186 11.89 -10.42 21.90
N ALA A 187 10.82 -10.41 21.11
CA ALA A 187 9.87 -9.32 21.06
C ALA A 187 8.86 -9.38 22.21
N SER A 188 8.36 -8.23 22.65
CA SER A 188 7.28 -8.16 23.65
C SER A 188 6.01 -8.86 23.18
N ARG A 189 5.74 -8.79 21.88
CA ARG A 189 4.55 -9.36 21.24
C ARG A 189 4.78 -9.53 19.76
N SER A 190 4.19 -10.56 19.12
CA SER A 190 4.17 -10.74 17.67
C SER A 190 2.76 -11.00 17.14
N ARG A 191 2.46 -10.53 15.91
CA ARG A 191 1.19 -10.74 15.20
C ARG A 191 1.41 -10.82 13.70
N GLY A 192 0.62 -11.68 13.05
CA GLY A 192 0.55 -11.81 11.59
C GLY A 192 -0.42 -10.80 10.98
N PHE A 193 -0.12 -9.51 11.08
CA PHE A 193 -0.78 -8.44 10.34
C PHE A 193 0.12 -8.05 9.19
N GLY A 194 -0.10 -8.72 8.04
CA GLY A 194 0.68 -8.53 6.83
C GLY A 194 0.19 -7.42 5.94
N ASP A 195 0.75 -7.39 4.75
CA ASP A 195 0.39 -6.53 3.65
C ASP A 195 0.43 -5.04 4.08
N PHE A 196 -0.25 -4.16 3.36
CA PHE A 196 -0.32 -2.73 3.68
C PHE A 196 -0.63 -2.43 5.16
N TYR A 197 -1.49 -3.27 5.77
CA TYR A 197 -1.99 -2.95 7.11
C TYR A 197 -0.89 -3.03 8.17
N GLY A 198 0.01 -4.02 8.06
CA GLY A 198 1.18 -4.10 8.94
C GLY A 198 2.06 -2.85 8.86
N HIS A 199 2.35 -2.40 7.65
CA HIS A 199 3.13 -1.18 7.41
C HIS A 199 2.43 0.09 7.92
N CYS A 200 1.10 0.22 7.72
CA CYS A 200 0.33 1.32 8.27
C CYS A 200 0.41 1.38 9.81
N LEU A 201 0.34 0.23 10.48
CA LEU A 201 0.46 0.15 11.94
C LEU A 201 1.84 0.62 12.46
N ILE A 202 2.91 0.44 11.67
CA ILE A 202 4.23 1.04 12.00
C ILE A 202 4.14 2.56 11.93
N GLY A 203 3.60 3.11 10.82
CA GLY A 203 3.43 4.55 10.65
C GLY A 203 2.57 5.21 11.75
N GLU A 204 1.61 4.47 12.29
CA GLU A 204 0.74 4.91 13.39
C GLU A 204 1.41 4.86 14.77
N GLY A 205 2.54 4.16 14.89
CA GLY A 205 3.19 3.88 16.17
C GLY A 205 2.49 2.79 16.99
N SER A 206 1.64 2.00 16.36
CA SER A 206 0.92 0.87 16.98
C SER A 206 1.78 -0.40 17.02
N ALA A 207 2.84 -0.46 16.23
CA ALA A 207 3.86 -1.48 16.24
C ALA A 207 5.23 -0.86 15.89
N GLU A 208 6.31 -1.59 16.09
CA GLU A 208 7.68 -1.08 15.93
C GLU A 208 8.43 -1.73 14.77
N ILE A 209 8.10 -2.96 14.44
CA ILE A 209 8.81 -3.73 13.41
C ILE A 209 7.78 -4.43 12.52
N MET A 210 7.94 -4.30 11.21
CA MET A 210 7.25 -5.10 10.20
C MET A 210 8.27 -5.97 9.48
N LEU A 211 8.04 -7.28 9.49
CA LEU A 211 8.81 -8.27 8.75
C LEU A 211 7.96 -8.75 7.58
N ASP A 212 8.26 -8.24 6.40
CA ASP A 212 7.59 -8.62 5.17
C ASP A 212 8.61 -9.01 4.11
N ALA A 213 8.34 -10.08 3.40
CA ALA A 213 9.28 -10.67 2.47
C ALA A 213 8.72 -10.64 1.05
N ASP A 214 9.63 -10.60 0.07
CA ASP A 214 9.32 -10.63 -1.37
C ASP A 214 8.49 -9.44 -1.87
N LEU A 215 8.63 -8.27 -1.22
CA LEU A 215 7.94 -7.04 -1.59
C LEU A 215 8.39 -6.53 -2.96
N LYS A 216 7.44 -6.05 -3.74
CA LYS A 216 7.66 -5.33 -4.99
C LYS A 216 7.61 -3.83 -4.74
N ILE A 217 7.94 -3.04 -5.77
CA ILE A 217 7.95 -1.58 -5.63
C ILE A 217 6.56 -1.01 -5.31
N TRP A 218 5.51 -1.59 -5.82
CA TRP A 218 4.14 -1.14 -5.57
C TRP A 218 3.67 -1.43 -4.15
N ASP A 219 4.19 -2.47 -3.48
CA ASP A 219 3.89 -2.80 -2.09
C ASP A 219 4.54 -1.81 -1.12
N ILE A 220 5.76 -1.30 -1.46
CA ILE A 220 6.58 -0.52 -0.52
C ILE A 220 6.62 0.98 -0.81
N ALA A 221 6.44 1.43 -2.06
CA ALA A 221 6.56 2.84 -2.41
C ALA A 221 5.67 3.78 -1.57
N PRO A 222 4.45 3.40 -1.15
CA PRO A 222 3.60 4.26 -0.32
C PRO A 222 4.17 4.56 1.07
N PHE A 223 5.15 3.78 1.53
CA PHE A 223 5.72 3.86 2.87
C PHE A 223 7.13 4.49 2.92
N LEU A 224 7.68 4.92 1.76
CA LEU A 224 9.04 5.51 1.63
C LEU A 224 9.13 6.99 1.95
#